data_09c2e0a90309db7cf123eb6e3f35deca
#
_entry.id   09c2e0a90309db7cf123eb6e3f35deca
#
_cell.length_a   1.000
_cell.length_b   1.000
_cell.length_c   1.000
_cell.angle_alpha   90.00
_cell.angle_beta   90.00
_cell.angle_gamma   90.00
#
_symmetry.space_group_name_H-M   'P 1'
#
loop_
_entity.id
_entity.type
_entity.pdbx_description
1 polymer ?
#
loop_
_entity_poly.entity_id
_entity_poly.type
_entity_poly.pdbx_seq_one_letter_code
_entity_poly.pdbx_strand_id
1 'polypeptide(L)'
;MYYIYYIEMKKRLLFLLTVFIGWLPVLAIQKPVFMLYHHALANGCSLTDYLKVITHGLLLDCTVSGYLTVIPLLSVLISIWLPGRFYQKFLKSYFLIMGIVVAAIFAVDVALYGYWGFRLDATLFFYLQSPADAMASVPVGTFLLQFALFGIYAYGIFWLFKRFIVPLFPVTPARNRLGGTIIVLLLAGILFIPIRGGVTTSTANVGMVYFSKNQFLNHSAINPAFSLLASLSKQQDFAAQFNFFPEEERKERYAALTLQDDSLTNNTEKVNLLTTDRPNILIILMESFTANAIEAVGGEAGITPNLNRLSKEGITFTNMYANSFRTDRGI
;
A
#
# COMPACT_ATOMS: atom_id res chain seq x y z
N MET A 1 29.80 -29.16 -28.82
CA MET A 1 28.35 -28.84 -28.93
C MET A 1 27.74 -28.50 -27.58
N TYR A 2 27.87 -29.32 -26.56
CA TYR A 2 27.37 -29.07 -25.17
C TYR A 2 27.91 -27.82 -24.51
N TYR A 3 29.20 -27.49 -24.73
CA TYR A 3 29.84 -26.32 -24.10
C TYR A 3 29.23 -24.98 -24.56
N ILE A 4 28.88 -24.83 -25.82
CA ILE A 4 28.24 -23.61 -26.37
C ILE A 4 26.85 -23.46 -25.81
N TYR A 5 26.05 -24.54 -25.76
CA TYR A 5 24.72 -24.54 -25.15
C TYR A 5 24.77 -24.13 -23.68
N TYR A 6 25.72 -24.68 -22.93
CA TYR A 6 25.92 -24.35 -21.53
C TYR A 6 26.19 -22.84 -21.33
N ILE A 7 27.06 -22.25 -22.14
CA ILE A 7 27.37 -20.81 -22.07
C ILE A 7 26.16 -19.95 -22.39
N GLU A 8 25.37 -20.28 -23.38
CA GLU A 8 24.17 -19.55 -23.78
C GLU A 8 23.11 -19.56 -22.66
N MET A 9 22.87 -20.71 -22.07
CA MET A 9 21.93 -20.84 -20.97
C MET A 9 22.43 -20.15 -19.70
N LYS A 10 23.71 -20.29 -19.37
CA LYS A 10 24.34 -19.59 -18.24
C LYS A 10 24.14 -18.07 -18.34
N LYS A 11 24.29 -17.48 -19.53
CA LYS A 11 24.06 -16.03 -19.72
C LYS A 11 22.61 -15.64 -19.44
N ARG A 12 21.62 -16.44 -19.85
CA ARG A 12 20.19 -16.22 -19.59
C ARG A 12 19.87 -16.31 -18.11
N LEU A 13 20.40 -17.33 -17.44
CA LEU A 13 20.26 -17.53 -16.00
C LEU A 13 20.89 -16.37 -15.22
N LEU A 14 22.11 -16.00 -15.60
CA LEU A 14 22.82 -14.90 -14.94
C LEU A 14 22.09 -13.57 -15.13
N PHE A 15 21.55 -13.30 -16.32
CA PHE A 15 20.75 -12.11 -16.57
C PHE A 15 19.53 -12.05 -15.63
N LEU A 16 18.74 -13.13 -15.56
CA LEU A 16 17.54 -13.18 -14.69
C LEU A 16 17.91 -13.02 -13.21
N LEU A 17 18.96 -13.70 -12.77
CA LEU A 17 19.46 -13.57 -11.41
C LEU A 17 19.92 -12.14 -11.11
N THR A 18 20.62 -11.50 -12.07
CA THR A 18 21.10 -10.12 -11.92
C THR A 18 19.93 -9.12 -11.90
N VAL A 19 18.86 -9.36 -12.67
CA VAL A 19 17.64 -8.55 -12.59
C VAL A 19 17.02 -8.66 -11.20
N PHE A 20 16.79 -9.89 -10.72
CA PHE A 20 16.19 -10.12 -9.42
C PHE A 20 17.01 -9.51 -8.27
N ILE A 21 18.31 -9.78 -8.23
CA ILE A 21 19.21 -9.24 -7.20
C ILE A 21 19.37 -7.72 -7.36
N GLY A 22 19.36 -7.20 -8.58
CA GLY A 22 19.50 -5.78 -8.85
C GLY A 22 18.36 -4.91 -8.27
N TRP A 23 17.15 -5.48 -8.16
CA TRP A 23 16.04 -4.80 -7.50
C TRP A 23 16.17 -4.77 -5.97
N LEU A 24 16.82 -5.75 -5.35
CA LEU A 24 16.87 -5.85 -3.88
C LEU A 24 17.54 -4.62 -3.24
N PRO A 25 18.77 -4.17 -3.61
CA PRO A 25 19.36 -2.98 -3.02
C PRO A 25 18.55 -1.71 -3.33
N VAL A 26 17.93 -1.63 -4.52
CA VAL A 26 17.02 -0.54 -4.89
C VAL A 26 15.86 -0.47 -3.91
N LEU A 27 15.17 -1.56 -3.64
CA LEU A 27 14.04 -1.59 -2.71
C LEU A 27 14.48 -1.47 -1.24
N ALA A 28 15.62 -2.05 -0.88
CA ALA A 28 16.14 -2.00 0.48
C ALA A 28 16.52 -0.58 0.93
N ILE A 29 17.09 0.24 0.04
CA ILE A 29 17.50 1.62 0.36
C ILE A 29 16.31 2.53 0.72
N GLN A 30 15.11 2.20 0.29
CA GLN A 30 13.90 2.94 0.65
C GLN A 30 13.70 3.01 2.17
N LYS A 31 14.05 1.97 2.89
CA LYS A 31 13.84 1.83 4.33
C LYS A 31 14.66 2.84 5.15
N PRO A 32 16.00 2.88 5.03
CA PRO A 32 16.79 3.89 5.73
C PRO A 32 16.45 5.31 5.28
N VAL A 33 16.15 5.54 3.99
CA VAL A 33 15.73 6.86 3.50
C VAL A 33 14.39 7.28 4.15
N PHE A 34 13.43 6.36 4.26
CA PHE A 34 12.16 6.59 4.95
C PHE A 34 12.37 6.95 6.42
N MET A 35 13.21 6.19 7.15
CA MET A 35 13.52 6.47 8.56
C MET A 35 14.24 7.80 8.76
N LEU A 36 15.16 8.14 7.86
CA LEU A 36 15.87 9.44 7.90
C LEU A 36 14.93 10.61 7.59
N TYR A 37 14.01 10.46 6.66
CA TYR A 37 13.00 11.48 6.38
C TYR A 37 12.10 11.73 7.59
N HIS A 38 11.67 10.67 8.26
CA HIS A 38 10.87 10.71 9.47
C HIS A 38 11.73 10.66 10.75
N HIS A 39 12.86 11.39 10.77
CA HIS A 39 13.83 11.35 11.85
C HIS A 39 13.23 11.65 13.24
N ALA A 40 12.18 12.47 13.33
CA ALA A 40 11.49 12.74 14.58
C ALA A 40 10.85 11.46 15.17
N LEU A 41 10.27 10.59 14.33
CA LEU A 41 9.73 9.28 14.74
C LEU A 41 10.81 8.22 14.93
N ALA A 42 11.95 8.39 14.25
CA ALA A 42 13.13 7.55 14.39
C ALA A 42 14.02 7.95 15.59
N ASN A 43 13.64 8.98 16.34
CA ASN A 43 14.43 9.43 17.50
C ASN A 43 14.56 8.28 18.51
N GLY A 44 15.79 8.00 18.92
CA GLY A 44 16.11 6.88 19.82
C GLY A 44 16.33 5.53 19.11
N CYS A 45 16.15 5.43 17.78
CA CYS A 45 16.48 4.23 17.03
C CYS A 45 18.00 4.09 16.86
N SER A 46 18.50 2.90 17.16
CA SER A 46 19.91 2.54 17.02
C SER A 46 20.25 2.11 15.58
N LEU A 47 21.54 2.08 15.23
CA LEU A 47 21.99 1.51 13.95
C LEU A 47 21.54 0.04 13.79
N THR A 48 21.45 -0.70 14.87
CA THR A 48 20.95 -2.08 14.88
C THR A 48 19.49 -2.15 14.46
N ASP A 49 18.67 -1.13 14.80
CA ASP A 49 17.28 -1.08 14.38
C ASP A 49 17.14 -0.82 12.88
N TYR A 50 17.98 0.06 12.31
CA TYR A 50 18.06 0.25 10.85
C TYR A 50 18.42 -1.06 10.13
N LEU A 51 19.39 -1.82 10.64
CA LEU A 51 19.78 -3.11 10.06
C LEU A 51 18.64 -4.14 10.18
N LYS A 52 17.95 -4.20 11.32
CA LYS A 52 16.77 -5.07 11.49
C LYS A 52 15.64 -4.72 10.55
N VAL A 53 15.36 -3.42 10.37
CA VAL A 53 14.34 -2.95 9.41
C VAL A 53 14.67 -3.41 7.99
N ILE A 54 15.93 -3.29 7.57
CA ILE A 54 16.37 -3.75 6.25
C ILE A 54 16.21 -5.27 6.14
N THR A 55 16.75 -6.03 7.10
CA THR A 55 16.79 -7.50 7.02
C THR A 55 15.40 -8.13 7.06
N HIS A 56 14.52 -7.68 7.95
CA HIS A 56 13.14 -8.18 8.01
C HIS A 56 12.34 -7.75 6.76
N GLY A 57 12.57 -6.52 6.28
CA GLY A 57 11.90 -6.00 5.08
C GLY A 57 12.32 -6.68 3.79
N LEU A 58 13.48 -7.39 3.73
CA LEU A 58 13.92 -8.11 2.54
C LEU A 58 12.90 -9.14 2.04
N LEU A 59 12.07 -9.69 2.92
CA LEU A 59 11.05 -10.67 2.53
C LEU A 59 10.07 -10.05 1.51
N LEU A 60 9.55 -8.87 1.80
CA LEU A 60 8.64 -8.15 0.89
C LEU A 60 9.38 -7.57 -0.31
N ASP A 61 10.66 -7.19 -0.15
CA ASP A 61 11.49 -6.75 -1.27
C ASP A 61 11.73 -7.89 -2.26
N CYS A 62 11.96 -9.12 -1.79
CA CYS A 62 12.05 -10.31 -2.63
C CYS A 62 10.75 -10.55 -3.40
N THR A 63 9.59 -10.36 -2.75
CA THR A 63 8.29 -10.49 -3.40
C THR A 63 8.12 -9.47 -4.53
N VAL A 64 8.38 -8.19 -4.26
CA VAL A 64 8.31 -7.13 -5.28
C VAL A 64 9.34 -7.34 -6.40
N SER A 65 10.57 -7.71 -6.05
CA SER A 65 11.62 -8.04 -7.02
C SER A 65 11.19 -9.21 -7.92
N GLY A 66 10.51 -10.21 -7.34
CA GLY A 66 9.92 -11.33 -8.09
C GLY A 66 8.93 -10.83 -9.14
N TYR A 67 7.96 -10.00 -8.76
CA TYR A 67 7.01 -9.40 -9.70
C TYR A 67 7.70 -8.60 -10.80
N LEU A 68 8.67 -7.76 -10.45
CA LEU A 68 9.43 -6.95 -11.40
C LEU A 68 10.35 -7.78 -12.31
N THR A 69 10.61 -9.04 -11.98
CA THR A 69 11.42 -9.97 -12.80
C THR A 69 10.57 -10.76 -13.81
N VAL A 70 9.25 -10.79 -13.68
CA VAL A 70 8.35 -11.56 -14.56
C VAL A 70 8.50 -11.14 -16.03
N ILE A 71 8.43 -9.83 -16.32
CA ILE A 71 8.55 -9.33 -17.71
C ILE A 71 9.94 -9.59 -18.31
N PRO A 72 11.06 -9.37 -17.63
CA PRO A 72 12.38 -9.84 -18.07
C PRO A 72 12.45 -11.34 -18.33
N LEU A 73 11.83 -12.17 -17.48
CA LEU A 73 11.77 -13.63 -17.66
C LEU A 73 11.00 -13.99 -18.92
N LEU A 74 9.84 -13.38 -19.17
CA LEU A 74 9.08 -13.58 -20.41
C LEU A 74 9.89 -13.14 -21.63
N SER A 75 10.64 -12.02 -21.53
CA SER A 75 11.53 -11.56 -22.59
C SER A 75 12.64 -12.58 -22.90
N VAL A 76 13.22 -13.21 -21.86
CA VAL A 76 14.19 -14.30 -22.03
C VAL A 76 13.54 -15.51 -22.67
N LEU A 77 12.35 -15.91 -22.24
CA LEU A 77 11.61 -17.06 -22.80
C LEU A 77 11.34 -16.87 -24.31
N ILE A 78 10.82 -15.70 -24.68
CA ILE A 78 10.52 -15.40 -26.08
C ILE A 78 11.82 -15.31 -26.91
N SER A 79 12.91 -14.77 -26.34
CA SER A 79 14.20 -14.63 -27.03
C SER A 79 14.86 -15.96 -27.40
N ILE A 80 14.44 -17.09 -26.82
CA ILE A 80 14.87 -18.44 -27.19
C ILE A 80 14.42 -18.75 -28.60
N TRP A 81 13.22 -18.31 -28.97
CA TRP A 81 12.60 -18.62 -30.28
C TRP A 81 12.79 -17.50 -31.30
N LEU A 82 12.67 -16.25 -30.84
CA LEU A 82 12.74 -15.02 -31.63
C LEU A 82 13.89 -14.15 -31.14
N PRO A 83 15.13 -14.43 -31.58
CA PRO A 83 16.29 -13.63 -31.15
C PRO A 83 16.26 -12.23 -31.77
N GLY A 84 16.81 -11.27 -31.07
CA GLY A 84 16.93 -9.92 -31.61
C GLY A 84 17.41 -8.86 -30.61
N ARG A 85 18.00 -7.78 -31.14
CA ARG A 85 18.41 -6.63 -30.34
C ARG A 85 17.22 -5.78 -29.85
N PHE A 86 16.01 -6.04 -30.34
CA PHE A 86 14.78 -5.38 -29.91
C PHE A 86 14.55 -5.49 -28.40
N TYR A 87 14.85 -6.66 -27.80
CA TYR A 87 14.65 -6.90 -26.37
C TYR A 87 15.47 -5.94 -25.49
N GLN A 88 16.67 -5.57 -25.90
CA GLN A 88 17.45 -4.59 -25.13
C GLN A 88 16.80 -3.21 -25.14
N LYS A 89 16.19 -2.78 -26.25
CA LYS A 89 15.42 -1.53 -26.31
C LYS A 89 14.16 -1.62 -25.47
N PHE A 90 13.42 -2.72 -25.61
CA PHE A 90 12.23 -3.00 -24.82
C PHE A 90 12.52 -3.00 -23.30
N LEU A 91 13.56 -3.71 -22.87
CA LEU A 91 13.95 -3.76 -21.46
C LEU A 91 14.43 -2.40 -20.92
N LYS A 92 15.08 -1.56 -21.73
CA LYS A 92 15.39 -0.18 -21.33
C LYS A 92 14.12 0.61 -21.04
N SER A 93 13.11 0.52 -21.90
CA SER A 93 11.81 1.18 -21.69
C SER A 93 11.08 0.60 -20.49
N TYR A 94 11.11 -0.72 -20.31
CA TYR A 94 10.53 -1.40 -19.16
C TYR A 94 11.14 -0.92 -17.84
N PHE A 95 12.47 -0.90 -17.72
CA PHE A 95 13.14 -0.45 -16.50
C PHE A 95 13.00 1.05 -16.26
N LEU A 96 12.85 1.86 -17.31
CA LEU A 96 12.50 3.26 -17.17
C LEU A 96 11.11 3.42 -16.55
N ILE A 97 10.10 2.74 -17.11
CA ILE A 97 8.71 2.81 -16.62
C ILE A 97 8.62 2.28 -15.19
N MET A 98 9.18 1.10 -14.92
CA MET A 98 9.15 0.53 -13.56
C MET A 98 9.95 1.36 -12.56
N GLY A 99 11.05 1.97 -12.99
CA GLY A 99 11.82 2.92 -12.17
C GLY A 99 10.98 4.14 -11.78
N ILE A 100 10.25 4.72 -12.73
CA ILE A 100 9.32 5.83 -12.48
C ILE A 100 8.21 5.39 -11.51
N VAL A 101 7.57 4.24 -11.74
CA VAL A 101 6.48 3.73 -10.89
C VAL A 101 6.95 3.47 -9.47
N VAL A 102 8.06 2.75 -9.30
CA VAL A 102 8.62 2.45 -7.96
C VAL A 102 9.05 3.73 -7.24
N ALA A 103 9.66 4.68 -7.94
CA ALA A 103 10.07 5.96 -7.37
C ALA A 103 8.85 6.83 -6.98
N ALA A 104 7.80 6.86 -7.81
CA ALA A 104 6.57 7.60 -7.50
C ALA A 104 5.87 7.03 -6.26
N ILE A 105 5.71 5.70 -6.19
CA ILE A 105 5.12 5.03 -5.02
C ILE A 105 5.92 5.36 -3.76
N PHE A 106 7.25 5.31 -3.81
CA PHE A 106 8.10 5.59 -2.66
C PHE A 106 8.03 7.06 -2.24
N ALA A 107 8.09 8.02 -3.18
CA ALA A 107 8.01 9.44 -2.85
C ALA A 107 6.66 9.81 -2.23
N VAL A 108 5.56 9.29 -2.78
CA VAL A 108 4.21 9.51 -2.24
C VAL A 108 4.05 8.88 -0.86
N ASP A 109 4.55 7.65 -0.66
CA ASP A 109 4.49 6.95 0.62
C ASP A 109 5.23 7.72 1.72
N VAL A 110 6.44 8.22 1.43
CA VAL A 110 7.23 9.04 2.35
C VAL A 110 6.50 10.34 2.71
N ALA A 111 5.84 10.99 1.72
CA ALA A 111 5.11 12.23 1.95
C ALA A 111 3.87 12.01 2.83
N LEU A 112 3.09 10.98 2.54
CA LEU A 112 1.78 10.76 3.17
C LEU A 112 1.87 10.10 4.55
N TYR A 113 2.93 9.36 4.83
CA TYR A 113 3.08 8.65 6.11
C TYR A 113 3.01 9.59 7.33
N GLY A 114 3.58 10.80 7.23
CA GLY A 114 3.55 11.78 8.30
C GLY A 114 2.13 12.25 8.66
N TYR A 115 1.20 12.20 7.71
CA TYR A 115 -0.21 12.58 7.89
C TYR A 115 -1.08 11.38 8.25
N TRP A 116 -0.81 10.22 7.64
CA TRP A 116 -1.67 9.04 7.76
C TRP A 116 -1.27 8.10 8.90
N GLY A 117 0.01 8.08 9.28
CA GLY A 117 0.54 7.16 10.30
C GLY A 117 0.59 5.69 9.86
N PHE A 118 0.35 5.39 8.59
CA PHE A 118 0.44 4.05 8.00
C PHE A 118 1.03 4.12 6.58
N ARG A 119 1.49 2.96 6.09
CA ARG A 119 2.13 2.85 4.76
C ARG A 119 1.09 2.99 3.65
N LEU A 120 1.55 3.44 2.50
CA LEU A 120 0.72 3.70 1.33
C LEU A 120 -0.19 2.50 1.01
N ASP A 121 -1.47 2.78 0.84
CA ASP A 121 -2.50 1.80 0.48
C ASP A 121 -3.42 2.32 -0.64
N ALA A 122 -4.44 1.54 -0.98
CA ALA A 122 -5.38 1.86 -2.05
C ALA A 122 -6.20 3.14 -1.81
N THR A 123 -6.19 3.70 -0.59
CA THR A 123 -6.86 4.97 -0.26
C THR A 123 -6.30 6.13 -1.11
N LEU A 124 -5.05 6.03 -1.57
CA LEU A 124 -4.46 6.99 -2.51
C LEU A 124 -5.38 7.27 -3.70
N PHE A 125 -6.04 6.24 -4.23
CA PHE A 125 -6.86 6.39 -5.45
C PHE A 125 -8.10 7.23 -5.24
N PHE A 126 -8.64 7.31 -4.03
CA PHE A 126 -9.72 8.24 -3.69
C PHE A 126 -9.25 9.70 -3.79
N TYR A 127 -8.06 9.99 -3.30
CA TYR A 127 -7.49 11.33 -3.38
C TYR A 127 -7.09 11.74 -4.80
N LEU A 128 -6.80 10.78 -5.68
CA LEU A 128 -6.53 11.06 -7.09
C LEU A 128 -7.80 11.45 -7.87
N GLN A 129 -9.00 11.28 -7.32
CA GLN A 129 -10.23 11.78 -7.93
C GLN A 129 -10.36 13.31 -7.82
N SER A 130 -9.74 13.92 -6.79
CA SER A 130 -9.69 15.37 -6.59
C SER A 130 -8.25 15.85 -6.35
N PRO A 131 -7.37 15.83 -7.37
CA PRO A 131 -5.94 16.13 -7.20
C PRO A 131 -5.68 17.56 -6.71
N ALA A 132 -6.52 18.51 -7.10
CA ALA A 132 -6.38 19.91 -6.69
C ALA A 132 -6.56 20.06 -5.17
N ASP A 133 -7.56 19.39 -4.59
CA ASP A 133 -7.84 19.42 -3.16
C ASP A 133 -6.74 18.71 -2.37
N ALA A 134 -6.26 17.58 -2.89
CA ALA A 134 -5.17 16.83 -2.28
C ALA A 134 -3.86 17.65 -2.23
N MET A 135 -3.61 18.49 -3.23
CA MET A 135 -2.40 19.31 -3.29
C MET A 135 -2.54 20.66 -2.56
N ALA A 136 -3.75 21.15 -2.33
CA ALA A 136 -3.99 22.45 -1.70
C ALA A 136 -3.39 22.58 -0.31
N SER A 137 -3.26 21.46 0.42
CA SER A 137 -2.74 21.42 1.80
C SER A 137 -1.23 21.14 1.87
N VAL A 138 -0.54 20.90 0.73
CA VAL A 138 0.87 20.51 0.74
C VAL A 138 1.76 21.75 0.62
N PRO A 139 2.67 22.00 1.58
CA PRO A 139 3.63 23.11 1.48
C PRO A 139 4.53 22.96 0.25
N VAL A 140 4.80 24.06 -0.44
CA VAL A 140 5.64 24.08 -1.66
C VAL A 140 7.01 23.44 -1.43
N GLY A 141 7.63 23.69 -0.27
CA GLY A 141 8.91 23.08 0.09
C GLY A 141 8.86 21.55 0.14
N THR A 142 7.80 21.00 0.71
CA THR A 142 7.56 19.55 0.77
C THR A 142 7.38 18.99 -0.65
N PHE A 143 6.60 19.67 -1.49
CA PHE A 143 6.39 19.27 -2.88
C PHE A 143 7.72 19.21 -3.65
N LEU A 144 8.56 20.26 -3.56
CA LEU A 144 9.86 20.31 -4.24
C LEU A 144 10.81 19.21 -3.75
N LEU A 145 10.82 18.93 -2.45
CA LEU A 145 11.64 17.86 -1.86
C LEU A 145 11.20 16.48 -2.38
N GLN A 146 9.89 16.22 -2.42
CA GLN A 146 9.36 14.95 -2.95
C GLN A 146 9.61 14.79 -4.44
N PHE A 147 9.49 15.88 -5.20
CA PHE A 147 9.80 15.85 -6.64
C PHE A 147 11.28 15.57 -6.90
N ALA A 148 12.18 16.17 -6.09
CA ALA A 148 13.60 15.89 -6.16
C ALA A 148 13.93 14.44 -5.78
N LEU A 149 13.33 13.91 -4.68
CA LEU A 149 13.47 12.52 -4.26
C LEU A 149 13.02 11.57 -5.36
N PHE A 150 11.84 11.80 -5.92
CA PHE A 150 11.31 11.04 -7.06
C PHE A 150 12.27 11.04 -8.25
N GLY A 151 12.72 12.22 -8.69
CA GLY A 151 13.57 12.36 -9.87
C GLY A 151 14.93 11.69 -9.71
N ILE A 152 15.61 11.91 -8.56
CA ILE A 152 16.90 11.30 -8.25
C ILE A 152 16.76 9.78 -8.20
N TYR A 153 15.74 9.29 -7.54
CA TYR A 153 15.55 7.87 -7.36
C TYR A 153 15.15 7.15 -8.68
N ALA A 154 14.23 7.72 -9.46
CA ALA A 154 13.86 7.20 -10.79
C ALA A 154 15.04 7.17 -11.75
N TYR A 155 15.83 8.26 -11.78
CA TYR A 155 17.04 8.31 -12.60
C TYR A 155 18.09 7.30 -12.13
N GLY A 156 18.32 7.17 -10.84
CA GLY A 156 19.25 6.19 -10.27
C GLY A 156 18.92 4.76 -10.65
N ILE A 157 17.63 4.38 -10.53
CA ILE A 157 17.13 3.06 -10.96
C ILE A 157 17.39 2.86 -12.45
N PHE A 158 16.93 3.79 -13.29
CA PHE A 158 17.10 3.68 -14.74
C PHE A 158 18.57 3.59 -15.14
N TRP A 159 19.43 4.42 -14.55
CA TRP A 159 20.88 4.42 -14.81
C TRP A 159 21.51 3.07 -14.45
N LEU A 160 21.19 2.54 -13.25
CA LEU A 160 21.67 1.24 -12.77
C LEU A 160 21.32 0.12 -13.76
N PHE A 161 20.05 -0.01 -14.08
CA PHE A 161 19.57 -1.10 -14.95
C PHE A 161 20.06 -0.94 -16.40
N LYS A 162 20.02 0.29 -16.94
CA LYS A 162 20.53 0.57 -18.29
C LYS A 162 22.03 0.28 -18.43
N ARG A 163 22.81 0.62 -17.40
CA ARG A 163 24.28 0.55 -17.46
C ARG A 163 24.81 -0.84 -17.19
N PHE A 164 24.24 -1.56 -16.22
CA PHE A 164 24.82 -2.80 -15.72
C PHE A 164 23.97 -4.05 -16.06
N ILE A 165 22.67 -3.97 -16.17
CA ILE A 165 21.79 -5.13 -16.29
C ILE A 165 21.35 -5.38 -17.74
N VAL A 166 20.84 -4.37 -18.44
CA VAL A 166 20.36 -4.52 -19.82
C VAL A 166 21.44 -5.06 -20.78
N PRO A 167 22.72 -4.66 -20.67
CA PRO A 167 23.77 -5.20 -21.56
C PRO A 167 24.01 -6.70 -21.39
N LEU A 168 23.65 -7.28 -20.25
CA LEU A 168 23.79 -8.72 -19.99
C LEU A 168 22.73 -9.57 -20.73
N PHE A 169 21.70 -8.95 -21.30
CA PHE A 169 20.66 -9.68 -22.01
C PHE A 169 21.23 -10.39 -23.24
N PRO A 170 21.04 -11.72 -23.37
CA PRO A 170 21.55 -12.50 -24.48
C PRO A 170 20.78 -12.23 -25.76
N VAL A 171 21.42 -11.67 -26.77
CA VAL A 171 20.82 -11.36 -28.07
C VAL A 171 20.89 -12.52 -29.10
N THR A 172 21.68 -13.54 -28.80
CA THR A 172 21.87 -14.73 -29.65
C THR A 172 20.74 -15.74 -29.41
N PRO A 173 20.28 -16.45 -30.47
CA PRO A 173 19.27 -17.49 -30.33
C PRO A 173 19.80 -18.66 -29.49
N ALA A 174 18.90 -19.37 -28.82
CA ALA A 174 19.26 -20.62 -28.17
C ALA A 174 19.35 -21.74 -29.21
N ARG A 175 20.44 -22.49 -29.20
CA ARG A 175 20.65 -23.62 -30.13
C ARG A 175 19.68 -24.78 -29.80
N ASN A 176 19.51 -25.10 -28.50
CA ASN A 176 18.49 -26.06 -28.06
C ASN A 176 17.27 -25.29 -27.51
N ARG A 177 16.31 -25.04 -28.38
CA ARG A 177 15.12 -24.25 -28.03
C ARG A 177 14.24 -24.94 -27.01
N LEU A 178 14.00 -26.25 -27.17
CA LEU A 178 13.15 -27.01 -26.25
C LEU A 178 13.77 -27.11 -24.83
N GLY A 179 15.04 -27.53 -24.76
CA GLY A 179 15.74 -27.58 -23.47
C GLY A 179 15.86 -26.22 -22.80
N GLY A 180 16.12 -25.16 -23.58
CA GLY A 180 16.13 -23.79 -23.06
C GLY A 180 14.77 -23.35 -22.52
N THR A 181 13.69 -23.65 -23.22
CA THR A 181 12.31 -23.37 -22.77
C THR A 181 11.99 -24.06 -21.45
N ILE A 182 12.30 -25.36 -21.34
CA ILE A 182 12.06 -26.14 -20.11
C ILE A 182 12.81 -25.51 -18.93
N ILE A 183 14.09 -25.14 -19.10
CA ILE A 183 14.89 -24.53 -18.03
C ILE A 183 14.27 -23.18 -17.59
N VAL A 184 13.86 -22.32 -18.53
CA VAL A 184 13.26 -21.02 -18.18
C VAL A 184 11.89 -21.21 -17.53
N LEU A 185 11.09 -22.21 -17.90
CA LEU A 185 9.83 -22.53 -17.22
C LEU A 185 10.07 -23.05 -15.79
N LEU A 186 11.09 -23.87 -15.58
CA LEU A 186 11.50 -24.28 -14.20
C LEU A 186 11.91 -23.07 -13.36
N LEU A 187 12.64 -22.12 -13.96
CA LEU A 187 12.97 -20.86 -13.26
C LEU A 187 11.74 -20.01 -12.96
N ALA A 188 10.73 -19.99 -13.83
CA ALA A 188 9.46 -19.34 -13.54
C ALA A 188 8.78 -19.97 -12.31
N GLY A 189 8.83 -21.29 -12.17
CA GLY A 189 8.38 -21.99 -10.98
C GLY A 189 9.18 -21.61 -9.72
N ILE A 190 10.50 -21.49 -9.83
CA ILE A 190 11.36 -21.03 -8.72
C ILE A 190 11.06 -19.56 -8.36
N LEU A 191 10.86 -18.70 -9.36
CA LEU A 191 10.52 -17.29 -9.15
C LEU A 191 9.17 -17.11 -8.46
N PHE A 192 8.26 -18.08 -8.58
CA PHE A 192 7.00 -18.07 -7.88
C PHE A 192 7.16 -18.14 -6.34
N ILE A 193 8.22 -18.76 -5.84
CA ILE A 193 8.49 -18.88 -4.41
C ILE A 193 8.62 -17.50 -3.74
N PRO A 194 9.53 -16.60 -4.14
CA PRO A 194 9.60 -15.27 -3.57
C PRO A 194 8.34 -14.43 -3.85
N ILE A 195 7.70 -14.55 -5.00
CA ILE A 195 6.44 -13.86 -5.31
C ILE A 195 5.36 -14.23 -4.28
N ARG A 196 5.25 -15.51 -3.93
CA ARG A 196 4.31 -15.99 -2.93
C ARG A 196 4.69 -15.57 -1.49
N GLY A 197 5.94 -15.20 -1.23
CA GLY A 197 6.47 -14.88 0.09
C GLY A 197 7.10 -16.07 0.83
N GLY A 198 7.45 -17.12 0.09
CA GLY A 198 8.11 -18.32 0.62
C GLY A 198 7.33 -19.61 0.37
N VAL A 199 7.72 -20.66 1.11
CA VAL A 199 7.17 -22.03 1.00
C VAL A 199 6.16 -22.38 2.10
N THR A 200 5.83 -21.44 2.99
CA THR A 200 4.87 -21.64 4.08
C THR A 200 3.42 -21.63 3.56
N THR A 201 2.45 -22.01 4.39
CA THR A 201 1.03 -21.97 4.05
C THR A 201 0.51 -20.55 3.86
N SER A 202 1.09 -19.57 4.55
CA SER A 202 0.73 -18.15 4.43
C SER A 202 1.36 -17.53 3.19
N THR A 203 0.57 -16.75 2.44
CA THR A 203 1.07 -15.89 1.36
C THR A 203 1.68 -14.62 1.91
N ALA A 204 2.49 -13.92 1.11
CA ALA A 204 3.08 -12.65 1.48
C ALA A 204 2.02 -11.66 1.98
N ASN A 205 2.28 -11.05 3.13
CA ASN A 205 1.44 -10.00 3.71
C ASN A 205 2.31 -9.03 4.53
N VAL A 206 1.80 -7.84 4.82
CA VAL A 206 2.56 -6.79 5.52
C VAL A 206 2.98 -7.19 6.94
N GLY A 207 2.21 -8.04 7.61
CA GLY A 207 2.52 -8.51 8.98
C GLY A 207 3.74 -9.41 9.07
N MET A 208 4.18 -10.03 7.96
CA MET A 208 5.33 -10.95 7.96
C MET A 208 6.66 -10.24 8.27
N VAL A 209 6.73 -8.92 8.13
CA VAL A 209 7.93 -8.13 8.41
C VAL A 209 7.91 -7.46 9.79
N TYR A 210 6.86 -7.71 10.60
CA TYR A 210 6.76 -7.16 11.94
C TYR A 210 7.68 -7.91 12.89
N PHE A 211 8.55 -7.16 13.58
CA PHE A 211 9.58 -7.73 14.45
C PHE A 211 9.75 -6.97 15.77
N SER A 212 9.10 -5.81 15.92
CA SER A 212 9.32 -4.92 17.07
C SER A 212 8.00 -4.57 17.77
N LYS A 213 8.09 -4.20 19.06
CA LYS A 213 6.98 -3.52 19.76
C LYS A 213 6.78 -2.08 19.29
N ASN A 214 7.80 -1.47 18.70
CA ASN A 214 7.71 -0.14 18.11
C ASN A 214 7.07 -0.24 16.71
N GLN A 215 5.88 0.32 16.57
CA GLN A 215 5.11 0.27 15.33
C GLN A 215 5.82 0.99 14.17
N PHE A 216 6.53 2.09 14.45
CA PHE A 216 7.30 2.79 13.43
C PHE A 216 8.37 1.91 12.78
N LEU A 217 9.08 1.09 13.57
CA LEU A 217 10.07 0.13 13.04
C LEU A 217 9.41 -0.95 12.16
N ASN A 218 8.24 -1.45 12.58
CA ASN A 218 7.48 -2.41 11.78
C ASN A 218 7.02 -1.79 10.46
N HIS A 219 6.47 -0.58 10.50
CA HIS A 219 6.09 0.16 9.31
C HIS A 219 7.30 0.44 8.41
N SER A 220 8.45 0.83 8.97
CA SER A 220 9.67 1.09 8.20
C SER A 220 10.16 -0.15 7.42
N ALA A 221 9.89 -1.36 7.91
CA ALA A 221 10.26 -2.61 7.23
C ALA A 221 9.34 -2.95 6.04
N ILE A 222 8.13 -2.38 5.98
CA ILE A 222 7.19 -2.65 4.89
C ILE A 222 7.69 -2.02 3.59
N ASN A 223 7.63 -2.78 2.49
CA ASN A 223 7.84 -2.25 1.15
C ASN A 223 6.59 -1.50 0.67
N PRO A 224 6.66 -0.22 0.27
CA PRO A 224 5.49 0.58 -0.10
C PRO A 224 4.79 0.07 -1.36
N ALA A 225 5.53 -0.44 -2.35
CA ALA A 225 4.93 -1.01 -3.55
C ALA A 225 4.15 -2.29 -3.21
N PHE A 226 4.67 -3.14 -2.30
CA PHE A 226 3.95 -4.30 -1.82
C PHE A 226 2.67 -3.89 -1.05
N SER A 227 2.76 -2.91 -0.15
CA SER A 227 1.62 -2.42 0.64
C SER A 227 0.48 -1.93 -0.26
N LEU A 228 0.82 -1.12 -1.27
CA LEU A 228 -0.15 -0.62 -2.25
C LEU A 228 -0.80 -1.76 -3.05
N LEU A 229 0.00 -2.69 -3.60
CA LEU A 229 -0.52 -3.81 -4.39
C LEU A 229 -1.38 -4.76 -3.54
N ALA A 230 -0.95 -5.07 -2.31
CA ALA A 230 -1.69 -5.92 -1.40
C ALA A 230 -3.03 -5.30 -0.98
N SER A 231 -3.08 -3.98 -0.80
CA SER A 231 -4.33 -3.28 -0.47
C SER A 231 -5.28 -3.21 -1.67
N LEU A 232 -4.76 -2.98 -2.88
CA LEU A 232 -5.56 -3.04 -4.12
C LEU A 232 -6.20 -4.41 -4.34
N SER A 233 -5.45 -5.49 -4.10
CA SER A 233 -5.98 -6.85 -4.26
C SER A 233 -7.06 -7.21 -3.23
N LYS A 234 -7.14 -6.45 -2.12
CA LYS A 234 -8.13 -6.62 -1.05
C LYS A 234 -9.26 -5.59 -1.11
N GLN A 235 -9.24 -4.67 -2.08
CA GLN A 235 -10.39 -3.80 -2.31
C GLN A 235 -11.59 -4.69 -2.69
N GLN A 236 -12.51 -4.80 -1.75
CA GLN A 236 -13.75 -5.53 -1.94
C GLN A 236 -14.88 -4.50 -2.04
N ASP A 237 -15.79 -4.73 -2.96
CA ASP A 237 -17.08 -4.05 -2.93
C ASP A 237 -17.86 -4.57 -1.72
N PHE A 238 -17.80 -3.81 -0.62
CA PHE A 238 -18.50 -4.19 0.61
C PHE A 238 -20.01 -4.30 0.40
N ALA A 239 -20.59 -3.51 -0.49
CA ALA A 239 -22.00 -3.58 -0.80
C ALA A 239 -22.36 -4.93 -1.46
N ALA A 240 -21.53 -5.42 -2.37
CA ALA A 240 -21.70 -6.72 -2.99
C ALA A 240 -21.37 -7.87 -2.02
N GLN A 241 -20.31 -7.72 -1.19
CA GLN A 241 -19.86 -8.75 -0.27
C GLN A 241 -20.85 -9.02 0.87
N PHE A 242 -21.51 -7.98 1.38
CA PHE A 242 -22.44 -8.09 2.52
C PHE A 242 -23.90 -8.10 2.09
N ASN A 243 -24.20 -8.31 0.82
CA ASN A 243 -25.55 -8.46 0.31
C ASN A 243 -26.00 -9.92 0.49
N PHE A 244 -26.29 -10.32 1.74
CA PHE A 244 -26.64 -11.70 2.10
C PHE A 244 -28.09 -12.07 1.75
N PHE A 245 -28.96 -11.10 1.53
CA PHE A 245 -30.35 -11.29 1.28
C PHE A 245 -30.84 -10.55 0.04
N PRO A 246 -31.81 -11.08 -0.73
CA PRO A 246 -32.53 -10.32 -1.73
C PRO A 246 -33.13 -9.04 -1.14
N GLU A 247 -33.31 -8.01 -1.94
CA GLU A 247 -33.73 -6.69 -1.45
C GLU A 247 -35.06 -6.72 -0.68
N GLU A 248 -36.03 -7.51 -1.14
CA GLU A 248 -37.31 -7.65 -0.49
C GLU A 248 -37.18 -8.31 0.89
N GLU A 249 -36.45 -9.42 0.98
CA GLU A 249 -36.21 -10.11 2.24
C GLU A 249 -35.43 -9.22 3.23
N ARG A 250 -34.49 -8.41 2.72
CA ARG A 250 -33.73 -7.46 3.54
C ARG A 250 -34.65 -6.39 4.14
N LYS A 251 -35.57 -5.84 3.34
CA LYS A 251 -36.55 -4.86 3.81
C LYS A 251 -37.48 -5.45 4.87
N GLU A 252 -37.97 -6.68 4.66
CA GLU A 252 -38.82 -7.38 5.62
C GLU A 252 -38.09 -7.62 6.95
N ARG A 253 -36.85 -8.14 6.90
CA ARG A 253 -36.04 -8.37 8.10
C ARG A 253 -35.70 -7.07 8.82
N TYR A 254 -35.36 -6.01 8.07
CA TYR A 254 -35.10 -4.70 8.65
C TYR A 254 -36.37 -4.12 9.30
N ALA A 255 -37.51 -4.22 8.66
CA ALA A 255 -38.77 -3.79 9.24
C ALA A 255 -39.08 -4.55 10.55
N ALA A 256 -38.84 -5.86 10.57
CA ALA A 256 -39.03 -6.68 11.79
C ALA A 256 -38.09 -6.25 12.94
N LEU A 257 -36.84 -5.83 12.62
CA LEU A 257 -35.88 -5.33 13.62
C LEU A 257 -36.21 -3.91 14.12
N THR A 258 -36.87 -3.10 13.28
CA THR A 258 -37.23 -1.72 13.60
C THR A 258 -38.63 -1.57 14.15
N LEU A 259 -39.47 -2.62 14.07
CA LEU A 259 -40.74 -2.66 14.78
C LEU A 259 -40.40 -2.58 16.29
N GLN A 260 -40.75 -1.48 16.90
CA GLN A 260 -40.69 -1.35 18.36
C GLN A 260 -41.63 -2.40 18.94
N ASP A 261 -41.07 -3.28 19.74
CA ASP A 261 -41.87 -4.17 20.57
C ASP A 261 -42.58 -3.30 21.63
N ASP A 262 -43.84 -2.98 21.39
CA ASP A 262 -44.66 -2.20 22.33
C ASP A 262 -44.72 -2.83 23.73
N SER A 263 -44.32 -4.11 23.84
CA SER A 263 -44.21 -4.79 25.15
C SER A 263 -43.05 -4.28 26.02
N LEU A 264 -41.99 -3.75 25.41
CA LEU A 264 -40.84 -3.15 26.13
C LEU A 264 -41.08 -1.69 26.54
N THR A 265 -42.12 -1.03 26.00
CA THR A 265 -42.44 0.36 26.27
C THR A 265 -43.33 0.60 27.48
N ASN A 266 -43.83 -0.48 28.14
CA ASN A 266 -44.76 -0.36 29.28
C ASN A 266 -44.13 0.21 30.55
N ASN A 267 -42.83 0.48 30.61
CA ASN A 267 -42.16 1.03 31.79
C ASN A 267 -41.19 2.22 31.54
N THR A 268 -41.13 2.73 30.30
CA THR A 268 -40.36 3.94 30.02
C THR A 268 -41.29 5.06 29.62
N GLU A 269 -41.32 6.13 30.40
CA GLU A 269 -42.00 7.39 30.01
C GLU A 269 -41.49 7.81 28.65
N LYS A 270 -42.39 7.88 27.64
CA LYS A 270 -42.06 8.44 26.33
C LYS A 270 -41.70 9.92 26.53
N VAL A 271 -40.40 10.20 26.53
CA VAL A 271 -39.94 11.58 26.55
C VAL A 271 -40.07 12.16 25.15
N ASN A 272 -41.04 13.02 24.94
CA ASN A 272 -41.14 13.80 23.71
C ASN A 272 -40.04 14.87 23.73
N LEU A 273 -38.97 14.61 22.96
CA LEU A 273 -37.83 15.54 22.83
C LEU A 273 -38.16 16.73 21.93
N LEU A 274 -39.17 16.64 21.11
CA LEU A 274 -39.56 17.68 20.15
C LEU A 274 -40.94 18.21 20.46
N THR A 275 -41.09 19.52 20.25
CA THR A 275 -42.39 20.23 20.45
C THR A 275 -43.28 20.16 19.18
N THR A 276 -42.81 19.53 18.11
CA THR A 276 -43.51 19.39 16.83
C THR A 276 -43.25 18.03 16.19
N ASP A 277 -44.22 17.48 15.49
CA ASP A 277 -44.13 16.22 14.77
C ASP A 277 -43.36 16.35 13.42
N ARG A 278 -43.14 17.56 12.96
CA ARG A 278 -42.43 17.85 11.68
C ARG A 278 -41.38 18.94 11.88
N PRO A 279 -40.29 18.65 12.59
CA PRO A 279 -39.21 19.62 12.79
C PRO A 279 -38.40 19.83 11.51
N ASN A 280 -37.83 21.03 11.35
CA ASN A 280 -36.73 21.23 10.44
C ASN A 280 -35.47 20.66 11.09
N ILE A 281 -34.71 19.83 10.36
CA ILE A 281 -33.49 19.18 10.85
C ILE A 281 -32.30 19.78 10.12
N LEU A 282 -31.35 20.33 10.90
CA LEU A 282 -30.03 20.75 10.39
C LEU A 282 -28.98 19.81 10.97
N ILE A 283 -28.31 19.05 10.09
CA ILE A 283 -27.20 18.17 10.45
C ILE A 283 -25.91 18.91 10.14
N ILE A 284 -25.04 19.06 11.15
CA ILE A 284 -23.69 19.64 11.00
C ILE A 284 -22.69 18.52 11.23
N LEU A 285 -22.10 18.02 10.15
CA LEU A 285 -21.05 17.02 10.18
C LEU A 285 -19.69 17.72 10.20
N MET A 286 -18.99 17.62 11.33
CA MET A 286 -17.67 18.26 11.48
C MET A 286 -16.57 17.29 11.07
N GLU A 287 -15.88 17.60 9.96
CA GLU A 287 -14.77 16.81 9.44
C GLU A 287 -13.54 16.88 10.34
N SER A 288 -12.87 15.74 10.54
CA SER A 288 -11.61 15.60 11.30
C SER A 288 -11.67 16.13 12.74
N PHE A 289 -12.87 16.20 13.33
CA PHE A 289 -13.08 16.73 14.67
C PHE A 289 -12.91 15.61 15.72
N THR A 290 -12.07 15.85 16.71
CA THR A 290 -11.76 14.84 17.74
C THR A 290 -12.45 15.13 19.07
N ALA A 291 -12.89 14.07 19.76
CA ALA A 291 -13.42 14.15 21.14
C ALA A 291 -12.41 14.77 22.13
N ASN A 292 -11.10 14.66 21.88
CA ASN A 292 -10.07 15.27 22.70
C ASN A 292 -10.16 16.80 22.77
N ALA A 293 -10.84 17.44 21.81
CA ALA A 293 -11.07 18.87 21.78
C ALA A 293 -12.40 19.29 22.46
N ILE A 294 -13.20 18.35 22.95
CA ILE A 294 -14.54 18.61 23.53
C ILE A 294 -14.53 18.24 25.00
N GLU A 295 -14.47 19.25 25.88
CA GLU A 295 -14.47 19.09 27.33
C GLU A 295 -15.69 18.30 27.86
N ALA A 296 -16.87 18.50 27.27
CA ALA A 296 -18.12 17.82 27.65
C ALA A 296 -18.08 16.30 27.55
N VAL A 297 -17.15 15.74 26.75
CA VAL A 297 -16.93 14.29 26.60
C VAL A 297 -15.55 13.84 27.11
N GLY A 298 -14.92 14.65 27.97
CA GLY A 298 -13.64 14.30 28.61
C GLY A 298 -12.39 14.80 27.89
N GLY A 299 -12.53 15.68 26.89
CA GLY A 299 -11.42 16.32 26.19
C GLY A 299 -10.82 17.50 26.96
N GLU A 300 -9.85 18.17 26.31
CA GLU A 300 -9.11 19.30 26.92
C GLU A 300 -10.01 20.52 27.14
N ALA A 301 -9.90 21.13 28.34
CA ALA A 301 -10.74 22.23 28.74
C ALA A 301 -10.47 23.52 27.94
N GLY A 302 -11.53 24.23 27.61
CA GLY A 302 -11.46 25.59 27.04
C GLY A 302 -11.20 25.64 25.51
N ILE A 303 -10.99 24.51 24.81
CA ILE A 303 -10.75 24.49 23.36
C ILE A 303 -12.04 24.83 22.60
N THR A 304 -13.18 24.28 23.01
CA THR A 304 -14.46 24.40 22.29
C THR A 304 -15.57 24.98 23.19
N PRO A 305 -15.47 26.25 23.61
CA PRO A 305 -16.41 26.84 24.58
C PRO A 305 -17.86 26.84 24.08
N ASN A 306 -18.09 27.02 22.79
CA ASN A 306 -19.44 27.01 22.21
C ASN A 306 -20.06 25.61 22.21
N LEU A 307 -19.27 24.55 21.92
CA LEU A 307 -19.78 23.17 21.99
C LEU A 307 -20.04 22.77 23.45
N ASN A 308 -19.18 23.20 24.39
CA ASN A 308 -19.39 22.97 25.82
C ASN A 308 -20.64 23.68 26.33
N ARG A 309 -20.99 24.85 25.78
CA ARG A 309 -22.26 25.54 26.10
C ARG A 309 -23.45 24.78 25.53
N LEU A 310 -23.37 24.40 24.23
CA LEU A 310 -24.47 23.67 23.57
C LEU A 310 -24.72 22.29 24.21
N SER A 311 -23.67 21.62 24.69
CA SER A 311 -23.82 20.34 25.42
C SER A 311 -24.62 20.44 26.71
N LYS A 312 -24.64 21.63 27.34
CA LYS A 312 -25.44 21.91 28.55
C LYS A 312 -26.86 22.39 28.24
N GLU A 313 -27.07 22.96 27.06
CA GLU A 313 -28.37 23.50 26.63
C GLU A 313 -29.19 22.46 25.87
N GLY A 314 -28.57 21.41 25.30
CA GLY A 314 -29.17 20.38 24.48
C GLY A 314 -28.99 18.98 25.07
N ILE A 315 -29.17 17.98 24.18
CA ILE A 315 -28.96 16.56 24.51
C ILE A 315 -27.57 16.17 24.03
N THR A 316 -26.77 15.63 24.93
CA THR A 316 -25.41 15.16 24.64
C THR A 316 -25.33 13.65 24.81
N PHE A 317 -24.92 12.95 23.77
CA PHE A 317 -24.67 11.51 23.79
C PHE A 317 -23.21 11.24 24.12
N THR A 318 -22.91 10.78 25.34
CA THR A 318 -21.55 10.57 25.84
C THR A 318 -20.96 9.20 25.43
N ASN A 319 -21.79 8.24 25.06
CA ASN A 319 -21.41 6.89 24.66
C ASN A 319 -21.65 6.63 23.16
N MET A 320 -21.29 7.61 22.33
CA MET A 320 -21.40 7.50 20.89
C MET A 320 -20.04 7.09 20.30
N TYR A 321 -20.01 6.00 19.53
CA TYR A 321 -18.78 5.47 18.94
C TYR A 321 -18.95 5.34 17.44
N ALA A 322 -17.92 5.77 16.69
CA ALA A 322 -17.84 5.50 15.27
C ALA A 322 -17.26 4.10 15.02
N ASN A 323 -17.70 3.41 13.98
CA ASN A 323 -17.16 2.10 13.60
C ASN A 323 -15.78 2.23 12.91
N SER A 324 -15.36 3.44 12.52
CA SER A 324 -14.04 3.73 11.93
C SER A 324 -13.62 5.16 12.23
N PHE A 325 -12.31 5.38 12.16
CA PHE A 325 -11.71 6.71 12.27
C PHE A 325 -11.68 7.48 10.92
N ARG A 326 -12.08 6.83 9.82
CA ARG A 326 -12.19 7.45 8.49
C ARG A 326 -13.64 7.76 8.18
N THR A 327 -13.89 8.93 7.61
CA THR A 327 -15.23 9.42 7.26
C THR A 327 -15.95 8.48 6.30
N ASP A 328 -15.24 7.91 5.30
CA ASP A 328 -15.76 6.97 4.30
C ASP A 328 -16.24 5.61 4.88
N ARG A 329 -15.87 5.32 6.12
CA ARG A 329 -16.23 4.09 6.83
C ARG A 329 -16.98 4.34 8.14
N GLY A 330 -16.96 5.57 8.63
CA GLY A 330 -17.53 5.96 9.90
C GLY A 330 -18.95 6.53 9.81
N ILE A 331 -19.38 6.90 8.59
CA ILE A 331 -20.72 7.45 8.28
C ILE A 331 -21.64 6.36 7.80
#